data_e08d5e7d105655eeee1ae15e338d9514
#
_entry.id   e08d5e7d105655eeee1ae15e338d9514
#
_cell.length_a   1.000
_cell.length_b   1.000
_cell.length_c   1.000
_cell.angle_alpha   90.00
_cell.angle_beta   90.00
_cell.angle_gamma   90.00
#
_symmetry.space_group_name_H-M   'P 1'
#
loop_
_entity.id
_entity.type
_entity.pdbx_description
1 polymer ?
#
loop_
_entity_poly.entity_id
_entity_poly.type
_entity_poly.pdbx_seq_one_letter_code
_entity_poly.pdbx_strand_id
1 'polypeptide(L)'
;MTDEALFDVAIVGAGGAGGMLALELADRGVRVALIEARPNAAVDPEAVDQRGFALAPASVALMRSVGLWEALAPHATPITGVHISKAGVFGSARFHAADIGIDALAQVVPGNRLAHALDARLGAAAEAGRVTTFRPASLQWLEPAADRVRLTLAGPAAPTRISARLLVGADGTESTVARLGGFDRHEYDYGQTALVGVIGASPGHRGIAYERFTAAGPIALLPVARNRRVAVLVKEGAEAEQLLARGQEAFAASVREGFGGRLTDVHAMSSVRPWVLRRVVAEHLIAERTVLIGNAAHTIHPNGAQGLNLGLKDVAELAARVVEAHLRTRDPGRRQVLEAYRDARLADHRLVVAATHLVARGSRWRGIPGQLAFHGTFGLLGHVPPLRQAFLARAAGRQPPRPAGVGTRLAARVAEILT
;
A
#
# COMPACT_ATOMS: atom_id res chain seq x y z
N MET A 1 -9.73 -27.11 32.22
CA MET A 1 -8.86 -26.37 31.29
C MET A 1 -9.54 -26.47 29.94
N THR A 2 -10.23 -25.44 29.49
CA THR A 2 -10.81 -25.40 28.15
C THR A 2 -9.66 -25.45 27.15
N ASP A 3 -9.73 -26.42 26.25
CA ASP A 3 -8.74 -26.65 25.20
C ASP A 3 -8.65 -25.38 24.35
N GLU A 4 -7.54 -24.64 24.49
CA GLU A 4 -7.33 -23.36 23.81
C GLU A 4 -7.10 -23.62 22.32
N ALA A 5 -7.97 -23.08 21.45
CA ALA A 5 -7.89 -23.35 20.01
C ALA A 5 -6.50 -22.95 19.46
N LEU A 6 -5.79 -23.93 18.90
CA LEU A 6 -4.49 -23.70 18.26
C LEU A 6 -4.63 -23.52 16.76
N PHE A 7 -4.21 -22.37 16.27
CA PHE A 7 -4.15 -22.04 14.83
C PHE A 7 -2.71 -22.16 14.31
N ASP A 8 -2.56 -22.35 13.02
CA ASP A 8 -1.24 -22.29 12.40
C ASP A 8 -0.78 -20.84 12.28
N VAL A 9 -1.71 -19.92 11.92
CA VAL A 9 -1.44 -18.49 11.80
C VAL A 9 -2.60 -17.67 12.39
N ALA A 10 -2.28 -16.69 13.25
CA ALA A 10 -3.20 -15.63 13.66
C ALA A 10 -2.81 -14.34 12.94
N ILE A 11 -3.78 -13.67 12.32
CA ILE A 11 -3.60 -12.41 11.58
C ILE A 11 -4.43 -11.33 12.26
N VAL A 12 -3.79 -10.25 12.69
CA VAL A 12 -4.47 -9.08 13.26
C VAL A 12 -4.58 -8.00 12.18
N GLY A 13 -5.83 -7.65 11.85
CA GLY A 13 -6.19 -6.72 10.79
C GLY A 13 -6.69 -7.40 9.51
N ALA A 14 -7.96 -7.17 9.15
CA ALA A 14 -8.60 -7.70 7.95
C ALA A 14 -8.57 -6.72 6.75
N GLY A 15 -7.63 -5.76 6.75
CA GLY A 15 -7.42 -4.84 5.64
C GLY A 15 -6.78 -5.51 4.41
N GLY A 16 -6.39 -4.69 3.41
CA GLY A 16 -5.86 -5.18 2.14
C GLY A 16 -4.70 -6.18 2.25
N ALA A 17 -3.78 -6.02 3.22
CA ALA A 17 -2.69 -6.97 3.41
C ALA A 17 -3.13 -8.20 4.22
N GLY A 18 -3.75 -8.00 5.39
CA GLY A 18 -4.11 -9.12 6.26
C GLY A 18 -5.22 -9.99 5.71
N GLY A 19 -6.27 -9.39 5.10
CA GLY A 19 -7.34 -10.14 4.46
C GLY A 19 -6.85 -10.95 3.26
N MET A 20 -5.98 -10.35 2.43
CA MET A 20 -5.35 -11.07 1.31
C MET A 20 -4.48 -12.25 1.78
N LEU A 21 -3.69 -12.04 2.86
CA LEU A 21 -2.90 -13.12 3.43
C LEU A 21 -3.79 -14.26 3.97
N ALA A 22 -4.89 -13.90 4.67
CA ALA A 22 -5.82 -14.89 5.20
C ALA A 22 -6.39 -15.78 4.09
N LEU A 23 -6.81 -15.20 2.97
CA LEU A 23 -7.32 -15.94 1.80
C LEU A 23 -6.23 -16.83 1.18
N GLU A 24 -5.03 -16.28 0.92
CA GLU A 24 -3.90 -17.01 0.33
C GLU A 24 -3.52 -18.23 1.17
N LEU A 25 -3.53 -18.14 2.49
CA LEU A 25 -3.18 -19.23 3.39
C LEU A 25 -4.31 -20.26 3.52
N ALA A 26 -5.55 -19.79 3.66
CA ALA A 26 -6.72 -20.64 3.81
C ALA A 26 -6.96 -21.54 2.59
N ASP A 27 -6.78 -21.00 1.38
CA ASP A 27 -6.91 -21.77 0.14
C ASP A 27 -5.85 -22.89 0.00
N ARG A 28 -4.80 -22.87 0.87
CA ARG A 28 -3.75 -23.89 0.94
C ARG A 28 -3.78 -24.77 2.19
N GLY A 29 -4.92 -24.75 2.91
CA GLY A 29 -5.18 -25.63 4.06
C GLY A 29 -4.51 -25.20 5.36
N VAL A 30 -3.95 -23.99 5.44
CA VAL A 30 -3.42 -23.42 6.69
C VAL A 30 -4.59 -22.96 7.57
N ARG A 31 -4.61 -23.35 8.84
CA ARG A 31 -5.65 -22.93 9.80
C ARG A 31 -5.40 -21.49 10.24
N VAL A 32 -6.27 -20.59 9.78
CA VAL A 32 -6.11 -19.14 10.00
C VAL A 32 -7.15 -18.62 10.99
N ALA A 33 -6.68 -17.89 12.02
CA ALA A 33 -7.49 -16.99 12.83
C ALA A 33 -7.32 -15.56 12.31
N LEU A 34 -8.41 -14.91 11.90
CA LEU A 34 -8.41 -13.52 11.44
C LEU A 34 -9.10 -12.63 12.48
N ILE A 35 -8.37 -11.68 13.05
CA ILE A 35 -8.83 -10.77 14.09
C ILE A 35 -9.01 -9.37 13.48
N GLU A 36 -10.21 -8.79 13.59
CA GLU A 36 -10.51 -7.44 13.09
C GLU A 36 -11.29 -6.66 14.14
N ALA A 37 -10.78 -5.49 14.51
CA ALA A 37 -11.37 -4.65 15.54
C ALA A 37 -12.66 -3.96 15.10
N ARG A 38 -12.76 -3.62 13.81
CA ARG A 38 -13.95 -2.96 13.27
C ARG A 38 -15.09 -3.94 13.09
N PRO A 39 -16.31 -3.56 13.46
CA PRO A 39 -17.48 -4.40 13.20
C PRO A 39 -17.68 -4.63 11.71
N ASN A 40 -18.47 -5.63 11.37
CA ASN A 40 -18.89 -5.88 10.00
C ASN A 40 -19.88 -4.80 9.59
N ALA A 41 -19.39 -3.66 9.15
CA ALA A 41 -20.24 -2.62 8.57
C ALA A 41 -20.41 -2.92 7.08
N ALA A 42 -21.65 -2.87 6.61
CA ALA A 42 -21.91 -2.97 5.17
C ALA A 42 -21.17 -1.84 4.45
N VAL A 43 -20.14 -2.19 3.69
CA VAL A 43 -19.47 -1.24 2.82
C VAL A 43 -20.37 -1.05 1.61
N ASP A 44 -20.91 0.17 1.45
CA ASP A 44 -21.69 0.50 0.27
C ASP A 44 -20.77 0.52 -0.96
N PRO A 45 -20.90 -0.46 -1.86
CA PRO A 45 -20.05 -0.54 -3.05
C PRO A 45 -20.34 0.56 -4.07
N GLU A 46 -21.50 1.21 -3.99
CA GLU A 46 -21.90 2.30 -4.88
C GLU A 46 -21.47 3.66 -4.34
N ALA A 47 -21.09 3.76 -3.07
CA ALA A 47 -20.58 5.01 -2.52
C ALA A 47 -19.36 5.49 -3.32
N VAL A 48 -19.26 6.79 -3.51
CA VAL A 48 -18.07 7.37 -4.16
C VAL A 48 -16.93 7.37 -3.15
N ASP A 49 -16.05 6.36 -3.22
CA ASP A 49 -14.79 6.37 -2.45
C ASP A 49 -13.80 7.30 -3.14
N GLN A 50 -13.30 8.24 -2.39
CA GLN A 50 -12.30 9.21 -2.86
C GLN A 50 -10.92 8.57 -3.09
N ARG A 51 -10.68 7.36 -2.58
CA ARG A 51 -9.40 6.67 -2.78
C ARG A 51 -9.43 5.80 -4.02
N GLY A 52 -8.43 5.99 -4.88
CA GLY A 52 -8.13 5.06 -5.96
C GLY A 52 -6.84 4.29 -5.64
N PHE A 53 -6.92 2.98 -5.59
CA PHE A 53 -5.73 2.14 -5.44
C PHE A 53 -5.18 1.73 -6.79
N ALA A 54 -4.00 2.25 -7.14
CA ALA A 54 -3.29 1.82 -8.37
C ALA A 54 -2.55 0.51 -8.08
N LEU A 55 -3.13 -0.59 -8.52
CA LEU A 55 -2.62 -1.95 -8.31
C LEU A 55 -1.65 -2.33 -9.42
N ALA A 56 -0.41 -2.63 -9.07
CA ALA A 56 0.59 -3.13 -10.01
C ALA A 56 0.19 -4.52 -10.57
N PRO A 57 0.69 -4.93 -11.74
CA PRO A 57 0.37 -6.23 -12.34
C PRO A 57 0.59 -7.42 -11.39
N ALA A 58 1.65 -7.40 -10.59
CA ALA A 58 1.90 -8.44 -9.58
C ALA A 58 0.81 -8.47 -8.49
N SER A 59 0.32 -7.30 -8.06
CA SER A 59 -0.79 -7.20 -7.09
C SER A 59 -2.09 -7.73 -7.67
N VAL A 60 -2.37 -7.43 -8.95
CA VAL A 60 -3.53 -7.99 -9.67
C VAL A 60 -3.43 -9.51 -9.79
N ALA A 61 -2.24 -10.04 -10.09
CA ALA A 61 -2.01 -11.49 -10.16
C ALA A 61 -2.29 -12.18 -8.81
N LEU A 62 -1.84 -11.57 -7.70
CA LEU A 62 -2.14 -12.06 -6.35
C LEU A 62 -3.65 -12.02 -6.02
N MET A 63 -4.36 -10.97 -6.46
CA MET A 63 -5.83 -10.90 -6.28
C MET A 63 -6.57 -11.96 -7.11
N ARG A 64 -6.04 -12.32 -8.28
CA ARG A 64 -6.58 -13.42 -9.10
C ARG A 64 -6.40 -14.78 -8.43
N SER A 65 -5.25 -15.04 -7.79
CA SER A 65 -4.99 -16.34 -7.14
C SER A 65 -5.98 -16.68 -6.04
N VAL A 66 -6.59 -15.66 -5.40
CA VAL A 66 -7.62 -15.83 -4.36
C VAL A 66 -9.06 -15.58 -4.85
N GLY A 67 -9.26 -15.43 -6.17
CA GLY A 67 -10.59 -15.20 -6.76
C GLY A 67 -11.21 -13.85 -6.40
N LEU A 68 -10.38 -12.84 -6.10
CA LEU A 68 -10.85 -11.49 -5.77
C LEU A 68 -10.93 -10.59 -7.01
N TRP A 69 -10.09 -10.83 -8.00
CA TRP A 69 -9.96 -9.94 -9.15
C TRP A 69 -11.19 -9.89 -10.03
N GLU A 70 -11.92 -10.99 -10.17
CA GLU A 70 -13.11 -11.11 -11.02
C GLU A 70 -14.20 -10.13 -10.59
N ALA A 71 -14.36 -9.91 -9.29
CA ALA A 71 -15.28 -8.92 -8.74
C ALA A 71 -14.79 -7.46 -8.93
N LEU A 72 -13.48 -7.25 -9.05
CA LEU A 72 -12.86 -5.92 -9.16
C LEU A 72 -12.67 -5.48 -10.62
N ALA A 73 -12.43 -6.40 -11.53
CA ALA A 73 -12.10 -6.12 -12.92
C ALA A 73 -13.12 -5.20 -13.63
N PRO A 74 -14.45 -5.34 -13.45
CA PRO A 74 -15.44 -4.45 -14.06
C PRO A 74 -15.35 -3.00 -13.59
N HIS A 75 -14.73 -2.75 -12.45
CA HIS A 75 -14.57 -1.43 -11.82
C HIS A 75 -13.15 -0.88 -11.96
N ALA A 76 -12.23 -1.66 -12.51
CA ALA A 76 -10.85 -1.27 -12.70
C ALA A 76 -10.67 -0.36 -13.91
N THR A 77 -9.76 0.61 -13.80
CA THR A 77 -9.38 1.48 -14.92
C THR A 77 -7.87 1.35 -15.16
N PRO A 78 -7.43 0.99 -16.38
CA PRO A 78 -6.02 0.81 -16.66
C PRO A 78 -5.25 2.14 -16.67
N ILE A 79 -4.07 2.15 -16.08
CA ILE A 79 -3.04 3.17 -16.29
C ILE A 79 -2.14 2.67 -17.42
N THR A 80 -2.33 3.22 -18.62
CA THR A 80 -1.50 2.89 -19.80
C THR A 80 -0.27 3.77 -19.89
N GLY A 81 -0.27 4.90 -19.19
CA GLY A 81 0.86 5.80 -19.11
C GLY A 81 0.91 6.63 -17.83
N VAL A 82 2.10 7.08 -17.48
CA VAL A 82 2.37 7.99 -16.36
C VAL A 82 3.11 9.21 -16.87
N HIS A 83 2.65 10.40 -16.50
CA HIS A 83 3.28 11.67 -16.83
C HIS A 83 3.72 12.40 -15.56
N ILE A 84 5.03 12.52 -15.36
CA ILE A 84 5.62 13.23 -14.23
C ILE A 84 6.15 14.58 -14.72
N SER A 85 5.77 15.67 -14.07
CA SER A 85 6.17 17.02 -14.45
C SER A 85 6.32 17.94 -13.23
N LYS A 86 7.09 19.04 -13.37
CA LYS A 86 7.20 20.09 -12.38
C LYS A 86 6.77 21.43 -12.98
N ALA A 87 5.97 22.18 -12.24
CA ALA A 87 5.51 23.51 -12.69
C ALA A 87 6.71 24.47 -12.76
N GLY A 88 6.76 25.31 -13.80
CA GLY A 88 7.85 26.25 -14.01
C GLY A 88 9.19 25.63 -14.42
N VAL A 89 9.22 24.34 -14.71
CA VAL A 89 10.42 23.62 -15.13
C VAL A 89 10.18 22.99 -16.49
N PHE A 90 11.10 23.20 -17.44
CA PHE A 90 11.02 22.56 -18.75
C PHE A 90 11.35 21.07 -18.65
N GLY A 91 10.61 20.25 -19.43
CA GLY A 91 10.79 18.80 -19.46
C GLY A 91 9.79 18.05 -18.58
N SER A 92 9.61 16.79 -18.90
CA SER A 92 8.74 15.85 -18.19
C SER A 92 9.23 14.43 -18.44
N ALA A 93 8.99 13.52 -17.48
CA ALA A 93 9.17 12.10 -17.73
C ALA A 93 7.82 11.48 -18.11
N ARG A 94 7.83 10.69 -19.17
CA ARG A 94 6.67 9.94 -19.65
C ARG A 94 7.02 8.48 -19.73
N PHE A 95 6.15 7.67 -19.18
CA PHE A 95 6.30 6.22 -19.15
C PHE A 95 5.04 5.60 -19.73
N HIS A 96 5.18 4.64 -20.62
CA HIS A 96 4.06 3.93 -21.22
C HIS A 96 4.18 2.43 -20.97
N ALA A 97 3.04 1.76 -20.82
CA ALA A 97 2.99 0.31 -20.64
C ALA A 97 3.65 -0.43 -21.81
N ALA A 98 3.49 0.11 -23.04
CA ALA A 98 4.15 -0.40 -24.22
C ALA A 98 5.69 -0.38 -24.17
N ASP A 99 6.30 0.50 -23.36
CA ASP A 99 7.76 0.56 -23.20
C ASP A 99 8.36 -0.74 -22.65
N ILE A 100 7.54 -1.55 -21.97
CA ILE A 100 7.93 -2.86 -21.40
C ILE A 100 7.01 -4.00 -21.86
N GLY A 101 6.23 -3.80 -22.92
CA GLY A 101 5.40 -4.83 -23.55
C GLY A 101 4.27 -5.34 -22.65
N ILE A 102 3.57 -4.46 -21.92
CA ILE A 102 2.40 -4.79 -21.09
C ILE A 102 1.22 -3.88 -21.45
N ASP A 103 0.00 -4.33 -21.15
CA ASP A 103 -1.23 -3.58 -21.45
C ASP A 103 -1.44 -2.39 -20.52
N ALA A 104 -1.03 -2.51 -19.25
CA ALA A 104 -1.17 -1.46 -18.25
C ALA A 104 -0.06 -1.50 -17.21
N LEU A 105 0.43 -0.32 -16.78
CA LEU A 105 1.40 -0.16 -15.69
C LEU A 105 0.76 -0.45 -14.34
N ALA A 106 -0.53 -0.17 -14.20
CA ALA A 106 -1.35 -0.48 -13.02
C ALA A 106 -2.83 -0.50 -13.40
N GLN A 107 -3.65 -1.03 -12.48
CA GLN A 107 -5.11 -0.95 -12.55
C GLN A 107 -5.62 -0.11 -11.38
N VAL A 108 -6.36 0.97 -11.64
CA VAL A 108 -6.95 1.77 -10.57
C VAL A 108 -8.29 1.18 -10.17
N VAL A 109 -8.41 0.78 -8.92
CA VAL A 109 -9.63 0.23 -8.34
C VAL A 109 -10.13 1.17 -7.23
N PRO A 110 -11.44 1.52 -7.21
CA PRO A 110 -12.03 2.28 -6.10
C PRO A 110 -11.91 1.53 -4.77
N GLY A 111 -11.62 2.27 -3.69
CA GLY A 111 -11.35 1.69 -2.38
C GLY A 111 -12.56 0.97 -1.76
N ASN A 112 -13.77 1.50 -1.94
CA ASN A 112 -15.01 0.86 -1.50
C ASN A 112 -15.24 -0.48 -2.21
N ARG A 113 -14.97 -0.55 -3.53
CA ARG A 113 -15.09 -1.81 -4.29
C ARG A 113 -14.09 -2.85 -3.80
N LEU A 114 -12.85 -2.44 -3.54
CA LEU A 114 -11.83 -3.32 -2.97
C LEU A 114 -12.25 -3.84 -1.59
N ALA A 115 -12.69 -2.94 -0.70
CA ALA A 115 -13.13 -3.32 0.64
C ALA A 115 -14.33 -4.26 0.61
N HIS A 116 -15.35 -3.94 -0.19
CA HIS A 116 -16.55 -4.76 -0.34
C HIS A 116 -16.23 -6.17 -0.89
N ALA A 117 -15.45 -6.25 -1.96
CA ALA A 117 -15.08 -7.53 -2.56
C ALA A 117 -14.24 -8.39 -1.59
N LEU A 118 -13.32 -7.75 -0.85
CA LEU A 118 -12.50 -8.45 0.15
C LEU A 118 -13.35 -8.98 1.31
N ASP A 119 -14.25 -8.15 1.87
CA ASP A 119 -15.16 -8.55 2.96
C ASP A 119 -16.09 -9.70 2.52
N ALA A 120 -16.66 -9.64 1.30
CA ALA A 120 -17.49 -10.70 0.76
C ALA A 120 -16.70 -12.02 0.59
N ARG A 121 -15.47 -11.95 0.11
CA ARG A 121 -14.62 -13.13 -0.10
C ARG A 121 -14.16 -13.75 1.23
N LEU A 122 -13.85 -12.92 2.24
CA LEU A 122 -13.54 -13.36 3.59
C LEU A 122 -14.77 -13.99 4.28
N GLY A 123 -15.95 -13.41 4.11
CA GLY A 123 -17.21 -13.98 4.59
C GLY A 123 -17.44 -15.38 4.04
N ALA A 124 -17.36 -15.54 2.73
CA ALA A 124 -17.49 -16.85 2.08
C ALA A 124 -16.41 -17.86 2.54
N ALA A 125 -15.19 -17.41 2.82
CA ALA A 125 -14.15 -18.28 3.36
C ALA A 125 -14.44 -18.70 4.82
N ALA A 126 -15.04 -17.80 5.62
CA ALA A 126 -15.45 -18.10 6.99
C ALA A 126 -16.64 -19.08 7.03
N GLU A 127 -17.66 -18.85 6.20
CA GLU A 127 -18.82 -19.76 6.06
C GLU A 127 -18.41 -21.16 5.62
N ALA A 128 -17.41 -21.27 4.75
CA ALA A 128 -16.82 -22.54 4.33
C ALA A 128 -15.88 -23.17 5.38
N GLY A 129 -15.72 -22.58 6.57
CA GLY A 129 -14.85 -23.06 7.64
C GLY A 129 -13.35 -22.96 7.35
N ARG A 130 -12.95 -22.23 6.30
CA ARG A 130 -11.54 -22.08 5.89
C ARG A 130 -10.79 -21.02 6.69
N VAL A 131 -11.50 -20.01 7.20
CA VAL A 131 -10.96 -18.95 8.07
C VAL A 131 -11.84 -18.84 9.30
N THR A 132 -11.24 -18.84 10.50
CA THR A 132 -11.96 -18.51 11.72
C THR A 132 -11.84 -17.02 11.97
N THR A 133 -12.96 -16.30 11.97
CA THR A 133 -12.99 -14.83 12.12
C THR A 133 -13.40 -14.43 13.53
N PHE A 134 -12.61 -13.55 14.14
CA PHE A 134 -12.94 -12.86 15.38
C PHE A 134 -13.20 -11.38 15.05
N ARG A 135 -14.50 -11.00 14.92
CA ARG A 135 -14.91 -9.65 14.49
C ARG A 135 -16.30 -9.29 15.07
N PRO A 136 -16.46 -8.16 15.77
CA PRO A 136 -15.37 -7.25 16.16
C PRO A 136 -14.56 -7.83 17.33
N ALA A 137 -13.23 -7.81 17.19
CA ALA A 137 -12.33 -8.20 18.27
C ALA A 137 -10.99 -7.48 18.13
N SER A 138 -10.41 -7.08 19.26
CA SER A 138 -9.11 -6.42 19.33
C SER A 138 -8.11 -7.21 20.16
N LEU A 139 -6.86 -7.23 19.71
CA LEU A 139 -5.76 -7.83 20.47
C LEU A 139 -5.47 -6.97 21.72
N GLN A 140 -5.53 -7.59 22.90
CA GLN A 140 -5.24 -6.93 24.16
C GLN A 140 -3.88 -7.34 24.73
N TRP A 141 -3.52 -8.60 24.52
CA TRP A 141 -2.31 -9.17 25.07
C TRP A 141 -1.74 -10.22 24.13
N LEU A 142 -0.43 -10.32 24.06
CA LEU A 142 0.29 -11.39 23.39
C LEU A 142 1.44 -11.88 24.27
N GLU A 143 1.66 -13.18 24.27
CA GLU A 143 2.72 -13.84 25.02
C GLU A 143 3.39 -14.89 24.13
N PRO A 144 4.61 -14.62 23.63
CA PRO A 144 5.37 -15.60 22.89
C PRO A 144 5.79 -16.78 23.79
N ALA A 145 5.74 -17.98 23.23
CA ALA A 145 6.27 -19.20 23.84
C ALA A 145 7.08 -19.97 22.78
N ALA A 146 7.82 -20.98 23.20
CA ALA A 146 8.76 -21.70 22.34
C ALA A 146 8.10 -22.28 21.06
N ASP A 147 6.85 -22.74 21.15
CA ASP A 147 6.13 -23.41 20.05
C ASP A 147 4.90 -22.66 19.52
N ARG A 148 4.48 -21.59 20.20
CA ARG A 148 3.27 -20.81 19.89
C ARG A 148 3.34 -19.38 20.42
N VAL A 149 2.40 -18.56 20.03
CA VAL A 149 2.08 -17.30 20.70
C VAL A 149 0.65 -17.40 21.26
N ARG A 150 0.45 -17.03 22.53
CA ARG A 150 -0.86 -16.93 23.16
C ARG A 150 -1.40 -15.53 22.99
N LEU A 151 -2.67 -15.43 22.66
CA LEU A 151 -3.34 -14.17 22.40
C LEU A 151 -4.57 -14.04 23.27
N THR A 152 -4.78 -12.87 23.87
CA THR A 152 -6.04 -12.51 24.51
C THR A 152 -6.71 -11.44 23.69
N LEU A 153 -7.96 -11.71 23.29
CA LEU A 153 -8.79 -10.83 22.46
C LEU A 153 -9.92 -10.26 23.32
N ALA A 154 -10.19 -8.96 23.15
CA ALA A 154 -11.41 -8.33 23.63
C ALA A 154 -12.44 -8.23 22.51
N GLY A 155 -13.69 -8.52 22.80
CA GLY A 155 -14.81 -8.46 21.87
C GLY A 155 -16.15 -8.47 22.62
N PRO A 156 -17.29 -8.55 21.93
CA PRO A 156 -18.64 -8.56 22.56
C PRO A 156 -18.88 -9.77 23.45
N ALA A 157 -18.27 -10.92 23.14
CA ALA A 157 -18.18 -12.06 24.04
C ALA A 157 -17.06 -11.80 25.06
N ALA A 158 -17.07 -12.49 26.20
CA ALA A 158 -16.00 -12.46 27.22
C ALA A 158 -14.61 -12.61 26.58
N PRO A 159 -13.53 -12.17 27.24
CA PRO A 159 -12.19 -12.25 26.68
C PRO A 159 -11.90 -13.65 26.13
N THR A 160 -11.61 -13.72 24.83
CA THR A 160 -11.33 -14.98 24.15
C THR A 160 -9.82 -15.21 24.14
N ARG A 161 -9.39 -16.39 24.57
CA ARG A 161 -7.98 -16.82 24.48
C ARG A 161 -7.82 -17.78 23.31
N ILE A 162 -6.81 -17.51 22.48
CA ILE A 162 -6.42 -18.39 21.37
C ILE A 162 -4.90 -18.52 21.32
N SER A 163 -4.43 -19.58 20.71
CA SER A 163 -3.01 -19.80 20.45
C SER A 163 -2.76 -19.94 18.96
N ALA A 164 -1.61 -19.45 18.48
CA ALA A 164 -1.17 -19.64 17.10
C ALA A 164 0.33 -19.96 17.04
N ARG A 165 0.76 -20.69 16.01
CA ARG A 165 2.20 -20.96 15.79
C ARG A 165 2.92 -19.72 15.29
N LEU A 166 2.22 -18.85 14.53
CA LEU A 166 2.70 -17.60 14.01
C LEU A 166 1.66 -16.50 14.21
N LEU A 167 2.09 -15.33 14.70
CA LEU A 167 1.30 -14.09 14.72
C LEU A 167 1.75 -13.16 13.59
N VAL A 168 0.78 -12.63 12.84
CA VAL A 168 1.01 -11.64 11.80
C VAL A 168 0.33 -10.33 12.16
N GLY A 169 1.10 -9.25 12.30
CA GLY A 169 0.60 -7.88 12.43
C GLY A 169 0.35 -7.27 11.06
N ALA A 170 -0.93 -7.03 10.74
CA ALA A 170 -1.41 -6.39 9.52
C ALA A 170 -2.44 -5.28 9.84
N ASP A 171 -2.40 -4.77 11.07
CA ASP A 171 -3.38 -3.90 11.71
C ASP A 171 -3.12 -2.39 11.49
N GLY A 172 -2.34 -2.08 10.46
CA GLY A 172 -2.16 -0.72 9.96
C GLY A 172 -1.12 0.09 10.72
N THR A 173 -1.13 1.40 10.47
CA THR A 173 -0.12 2.34 10.96
C THR A 173 -0.01 2.35 12.49
N GLU A 174 -1.15 2.25 13.19
CA GLU A 174 -1.21 2.23 14.67
C GLU A 174 -1.16 0.80 15.22
N SER A 175 -0.34 -0.04 14.63
CA SER A 175 -0.30 -1.48 14.93
C SER A 175 -0.19 -1.79 16.43
N THR A 176 -1.20 -2.47 16.94
CA THR A 176 -1.22 -3.05 18.30
C THR A 176 -0.23 -4.21 18.41
N VAL A 177 -0.10 -5.01 17.34
CA VAL A 177 0.89 -6.09 17.29
C VAL A 177 2.31 -5.54 17.40
N ALA A 178 2.62 -4.46 16.67
CA ALA A 178 3.94 -3.85 16.77
C ALA A 178 4.23 -3.32 18.20
N ARG A 179 3.26 -2.65 18.79
CA ARG A 179 3.38 -2.10 20.15
C ARG A 179 3.54 -3.20 21.22
N LEU A 180 2.67 -4.22 21.20
CA LEU A 180 2.70 -5.30 22.19
C LEU A 180 3.86 -6.27 21.97
N GLY A 181 4.30 -6.45 20.72
CA GLY A 181 5.42 -7.30 20.33
C GLY A 181 6.79 -6.64 20.49
N GLY A 182 6.85 -5.39 21.01
CA GLY A 182 8.11 -4.69 21.29
C GLY A 182 8.87 -4.29 20.02
N PHE A 183 8.17 -4.01 18.92
CA PHE A 183 8.81 -3.52 17.70
C PHE A 183 9.06 -2.00 17.80
N ASP A 184 10.33 -1.61 17.75
CA ASP A 184 10.70 -0.21 17.60
C ASP A 184 10.30 0.30 16.23
N ARG A 185 9.81 1.55 16.17
CA ARG A 185 9.32 2.19 14.95
C ARG A 185 9.87 3.60 14.81
N HIS A 186 10.35 3.91 13.62
CA HIS A 186 10.79 5.26 13.27
C HIS A 186 9.65 6.02 12.62
N GLU A 187 9.27 7.12 13.25
CA GLU A 187 8.22 8.01 12.76
C GLU A 187 8.80 9.30 12.19
N TYR A 188 8.21 9.77 11.11
CA TYR A 188 8.53 11.07 10.52
C TYR A 188 7.23 11.74 10.06
N ASP A 189 6.92 12.87 10.66
CA ASP A 189 5.79 13.70 10.25
C ASP A 189 6.24 14.64 9.12
N TYR A 190 5.53 14.60 8.00
CA TYR A 190 5.82 15.51 6.89
C TYR A 190 5.24 16.91 7.11
N GLY A 191 4.39 17.13 8.11
CA GLY A 191 3.63 18.37 8.32
C GLY A 191 2.63 18.63 7.18
N GLN A 192 2.29 17.60 6.43
CA GLN A 192 1.47 17.69 5.22
C GLN A 192 0.20 16.85 5.34
N THR A 193 -0.82 17.29 4.63
CA THR A 193 -2.09 16.56 4.49
C THR A 193 -2.39 16.36 3.00
N ALA A 194 -2.70 15.14 2.61
CA ALA A 194 -3.25 14.83 1.30
C ALA A 194 -4.77 15.04 1.33
N LEU A 195 -5.26 15.91 0.46
CA LEU A 195 -6.68 16.08 0.19
C LEU A 195 -7.06 15.23 -1.00
N VAL A 196 -8.02 14.32 -0.81
CA VAL A 196 -8.40 13.34 -1.82
C VAL A 196 -9.86 13.52 -2.19
N GLY A 197 -10.14 13.64 -3.48
CA GLY A 197 -11.49 13.75 -4.02
C GLY A 197 -11.58 13.26 -5.46
N VAL A 198 -12.79 13.02 -5.94
CA VAL A 198 -13.04 12.68 -7.35
C VAL A 198 -13.45 13.92 -8.10
N ILE A 199 -12.86 14.11 -9.29
CA ILE A 199 -13.16 15.23 -10.20
C ILE A 199 -13.56 14.73 -11.59
N GLY A 200 -14.43 15.51 -12.26
CA GLY A 200 -14.56 15.51 -13.70
C GLY A 200 -13.62 16.56 -14.29
N ALA A 201 -13.09 16.32 -15.49
CA ALA A 201 -12.27 17.28 -16.23
C ALA A 201 -12.11 16.90 -17.71
N SER A 202 -11.94 17.89 -18.55
CA SER A 202 -11.63 17.76 -19.99
C SER A 202 -10.16 18.15 -20.27
N PRO A 203 -9.49 17.53 -21.25
CA PRO A 203 -9.91 16.35 -22.00
C PRO A 203 -9.95 15.11 -21.12
N GLY A 204 -10.61 14.03 -21.57
CA GLY A 204 -10.65 12.73 -20.89
C GLY A 204 -9.25 12.19 -20.55
N HIS A 205 -9.15 11.31 -19.55
CA HIS A 205 -7.84 10.85 -19.00
C HIS A 205 -7.04 9.95 -19.97
N ARG A 206 -7.69 9.27 -20.93
CA ARG A 206 -7.04 8.36 -21.89
C ARG A 206 -6.10 7.32 -21.24
N GLY A 207 -6.38 6.90 -19.99
CA GLY A 207 -5.53 5.98 -19.23
C GLY A 207 -4.23 6.60 -18.71
N ILE A 208 -4.05 7.92 -18.74
CA ILE A 208 -2.83 8.57 -18.27
C ILE A 208 -3.00 9.02 -16.80
N ALA A 209 -2.10 8.56 -15.95
CA ALA A 209 -1.93 9.09 -14.61
C ALA A 209 -0.93 10.27 -14.63
N TYR A 210 -1.16 11.26 -13.79
CA TYR A 210 -0.31 12.44 -13.68
C TYR A 210 0.23 12.58 -12.28
N GLU A 211 1.52 12.89 -12.18
CA GLU A 211 2.18 13.36 -10.96
C GLU A 211 2.81 14.72 -11.28
N ARG A 212 2.24 15.79 -10.72
CA ARG A 212 2.67 17.14 -11.01
C ARG A 212 3.12 17.85 -9.75
N PHE A 213 4.39 18.17 -9.70
CA PHE A 213 4.96 18.95 -8.61
C PHE A 213 4.76 20.44 -8.86
N THR A 214 4.10 21.14 -7.93
CA THR A 214 3.85 22.59 -8.00
C THR A 214 4.47 23.29 -6.79
N ALA A 215 4.56 24.60 -6.84
CA ALA A 215 5.02 25.41 -5.70
C ALA A 215 4.07 25.28 -4.49
N ALA A 216 2.79 25.01 -4.76
CA ALA A 216 1.76 24.82 -3.74
C ALA A 216 1.61 23.33 -3.30
N GLY A 217 2.53 22.45 -3.67
CA GLY A 217 2.55 21.03 -3.35
C GLY A 217 2.29 20.12 -4.54
N PRO A 218 2.55 18.82 -4.39
CA PRO A 218 2.27 17.81 -5.41
C PRO A 218 0.77 17.62 -5.69
N ILE A 219 0.46 17.35 -6.94
CA ILE A 219 -0.90 16.98 -7.40
C ILE A 219 -0.79 15.68 -8.19
N ALA A 220 -1.45 14.64 -7.71
CA ALA A 220 -1.62 13.39 -8.46
C ALA A 220 -3.04 13.30 -9.03
N LEU A 221 -3.15 12.82 -10.28
CA LEU A 221 -4.43 12.49 -10.90
C LEU A 221 -4.39 11.05 -11.40
N LEU A 222 -5.28 10.22 -10.88
CA LEU A 222 -5.41 8.82 -11.29
C LEU A 222 -6.68 8.64 -12.14
N PRO A 223 -6.61 7.94 -13.28
CA PRO A 223 -7.78 7.68 -14.10
C PRO A 223 -8.74 6.73 -13.38
N VAL A 224 -10.03 7.06 -13.40
CA VAL A 224 -11.11 6.17 -12.97
C VAL A 224 -12.24 6.21 -14.02
N ALA A 225 -13.21 5.28 -13.91
CA ALA A 225 -14.25 5.10 -14.91
C ALA A 225 -14.93 6.40 -15.36
N ARG A 226 -15.42 6.43 -16.60
CA ARG A 226 -16.22 7.51 -17.19
C ARG A 226 -15.51 8.88 -17.22
N ASN A 227 -14.23 8.92 -17.58
CA ASN A 227 -13.43 10.15 -17.64
C ASN A 227 -13.31 10.94 -16.33
N ARG A 228 -13.57 10.29 -15.19
CA ARG A 228 -13.30 10.85 -13.86
C ARG A 228 -11.85 10.63 -13.49
N ARG A 229 -11.39 11.39 -12.49
CA ARG A 229 -10.06 11.23 -11.91
C ARG A 229 -10.16 11.29 -10.41
N VAL A 230 -9.42 10.42 -9.72
CA VAL A 230 -9.08 10.67 -8.32
C VAL A 230 -8.00 11.74 -8.33
N ALA A 231 -8.25 12.84 -7.66
CA ALA A 231 -7.29 13.92 -7.46
C ALA A 231 -6.78 13.88 -6.03
N VAL A 232 -5.46 13.92 -5.89
CA VAL A 232 -4.75 13.99 -4.61
C VAL A 232 -3.93 15.27 -4.60
N LEU A 233 -4.29 16.21 -3.73
CA LEU A 233 -3.53 17.44 -3.50
C LEU A 233 -2.81 17.34 -2.17
N VAL A 234 -1.49 17.44 -2.18
CA VAL A 234 -0.70 17.50 -0.96
C VAL A 234 -0.43 18.96 -0.59
N LYS A 235 -0.81 19.33 0.64
CA LYS A 235 -0.68 20.69 1.17
C LYS A 235 -0.04 20.65 2.56
N GLU A 236 0.55 21.75 2.98
CA GLU A 236 0.90 21.97 4.39
C GLU A 236 -0.38 21.93 5.23
N GLY A 237 -0.31 21.46 6.49
CA GLY A 237 -1.49 21.19 7.31
C GLY A 237 -2.47 22.37 7.38
N ALA A 238 -1.99 23.56 7.68
CA ALA A 238 -2.84 24.76 7.76
C ALA A 238 -3.48 25.14 6.40
N GLU A 239 -2.75 25.00 5.29
CA GLU A 239 -3.30 25.23 3.94
C GLU A 239 -4.36 24.20 3.58
N ALA A 240 -4.17 22.94 3.99
CA ALA A 240 -5.13 21.87 3.77
C ALA A 240 -6.46 22.16 4.50
N GLU A 241 -6.38 22.57 5.77
CA GLU A 241 -7.57 22.94 6.57
C GLU A 241 -8.33 24.11 5.94
N GLN A 242 -7.61 25.17 5.52
CA GLN A 242 -8.21 26.31 4.84
C GLN A 242 -8.88 25.91 3.52
N LEU A 243 -8.24 25.02 2.73
CA LEU A 243 -8.82 24.55 1.48
C LEU A 243 -10.08 23.71 1.70
N LEU A 244 -10.09 22.84 2.72
CA LEU A 244 -11.26 22.07 3.13
C LEU A 244 -12.42 22.96 3.54
N ALA A 245 -12.15 24.00 4.35
CA ALA A 245 -13.17 24.95 4.79
C ALA A 245 -13.80 25.72 3.63
N ARG A 246 -13.06 25.96 2.54
CA ARG A 246 -13.56 26.60 1.31
C ARG A 246 -14.40 25.66 0.43
N GLY A 247 -14.43 24.37 0.73
CA GLY A 247 -15.29 23.39 0.08
C GLY A 247 -14.77 22.80 -1.22
N GLN A 248 -15.62 22.00 -1.84
CA GLN A 248 -15.28 21.15 -2.99
C GLN A 248 -14.90 21.94 -4.26
N GLU A 249 -15.55 23.09 -4.48
CA GLU A 249 -15.25 23.94 -5.65
C GLU A 249 -13.87 24.58 -5.55
N ALA A 250 -13.42 24.95 -4.33
CA ALA A 250 -12.07 25.45 -4.11
C ALA A 250 -11.02 24.36 -4.34
N PHE A 251 -11.32 23.11 -3.99
CA PHE A 251 -10.47 21.96 -4.31
C PHE A 251 -10.35 21.77 -5.83
N ALA A 252 -11.47 21.77 -6.57
CA ALA A 252 -11.45 21.64 -8.02
C ALA A 252 -10.71 22.80 -8.71
N ALA A 253 -10.90 24.03 -8.22
CA ALA A 253 -10.17 25.20 -8.69
C ALA A 253 -8.65 25.06 -8.48
N SER A 254 -8.22 24.56 -7.32
CA SER A 254 -6.80 24.31 -7.01
C SER A 254 -6.19 23.27 -7.96
N VAL A 255 -6.93 22.22 -8.32
CA VAL A 255 -6.48 21.26 -9.34
C VAL A 255 -6.32 21.93 -10.70
N ARG A 256 -7.31 22.71 -11.15
CA ARG A 256 -7.28 23.44 -12.43
C ARG A 256 -6.09 24.38 -12.51
N GLU A 257 -5.87 25.19 -11.47
CA GLU A 257 -4.75 26.12 -11.37
C GLU A 257 -3.40 25.38 -11.42
N GLY A 258 -3.25 24.30 -10.68
CA GLY A 258 -2.02 23.49 -10.67
C GLY A 258 -1.67 22.89 -12.03
N PHE A 259 -2.66 22.68 -12.89
CA PHE A 259 -2.45 22.19 -14.27
C PHE A 259 -2.33 23.31 -15.31
N GLY A 260 -2.51 24.59 -14.91
CA GLY A 260 -2.20 25.76 -15.76
C GLY A 260 -2.98 25.78 -17.07
N GLY A 261 -4.29 25.59 -17.04
CA GLY A 261 -5.18 25.61 -18.21
C GLY A 261 -5.13 24.36 -19.11
N ARG A 262 -4.34 23.34 -18.76
CA ARG A 262 -4.31 22.07 -19.52
C ARG A 262 -5.53 21.19 -19.26
N LEU A 263 -6.25 21.46 -18.18
CA LEU A 263 -7.54 20.87 -17.85
C LEU A 263 -8.60 21.97 -17.86
N THR A 264 -9.68 21.69 -18.55
CA THR A 264 -10.91 22.52 -18.57
C THR A 264 -12.05 21.77 -17.88
N ASP A 265 -13.15 22.44 -17.61
CA ASP A 265 -14.36 21.86 -17.02
C ASP A 265 -14.08 21.06 -15.73
N VAL A 266 -13.10 21.52 -14.94
CA VAL A 266 -12.72 20.84 -13.69
C VAL A 266 -13.79 21.15 -12.63
N HIS A 267 -14.47 20.11 -12.18
CA HIS A 267 -15.51 20.18 -11.15
C HIS A 267 -15.40 19.00 -10.19
N ALA A 268 -15.77 19.24 -8.93
CA ALA A 268 -15.78 18.19 -7.92
C ALA A 268 -16.98 17.27 -8.11
N MET A 269 -16.76 15.97 -7.92
CA MET A 269 -17.79 14.92 -8.03
C MET A 269 -17.97 14.12 -6.75
N SER A 270 -17.19 14.40 -5.73
CA SER A 270 -17.30 13.79 -4.40
C SER A 270 -16.90 14.76 -3.31
N SER A 271 -17.25 14.46 -2.06
CA SER A 271 -16.65 15.13 -0.91
C SER A 271 -15.13 14.96 -0.93
N VAL A 272 -14.41 15.93 -0.34
CA VAL A 272 -12.95 15.86 -0.19
C VAL A 272 -12.62 15.34 1.20
N ARG A 273 -11.67 14.38 1.28
CA ARG A 273 -11.23 13.78 2.55
C ARG A 273 -9.77 14.10 2.81
N PRO A 274 -9.43 14.50 4.04
CA PRO A 274 -8.04 14.73 4.45
C PRO A 274 -7.37 13.44 4.93
N TRP A 275 -6.05 13.35 4.67
CA TRP A 275 -5.16 12.27 5.14
C TRP A 275 -3.85 12.89 5.60
N VAL A 276 -3.58 12.87 6.89
CA VAL A 276 -2.30 13.32 7.45
C VAL A 276 -1.19 12.41 6.95
N LEU A 277 -0.11 13.03 6.43
CA LEU A 277 1.00 12.30 5.84
C LEU A 277 2.13 12.13 6.84
N ARG A 278 2.39 10.87 7.19
CA ARG A 278 3.52 10.48 8.01
C ARG A 278 4.17 9.22 7.49
N ARG A 279 5.42 9.05 7.79
CA ARG A 279 6.15 7.79 7.60
C ARG A 279 6.27 7.10 8.93
N VAL A 280 5.89 5.83 8.99
CA VAL A 280 6.09 4.97 10.17
C VAL A 280 6.71 3.68 9.66
N VAL A 281 7.90 3.34 10.08
CA VAL A 281 8.64 2.17 9.63
C VAL A 281 9.15 1.39 10.83
N ALA A 282 8.85 0.10 10.88
CA ALA A 282 9.39 -0.79 11.88
C ALA A 282 10.90 -1.01 11.62
N GLU A 283 11.70 -0.93 12.67
CA GLU A 283 13.14 -1.19 12.59
C GLU A 283 13.43 -2.64 12.23
N HIS A 284 12.64 -3.55 12.80
CA HIS A 284 12.67 -4.98 12.52
C HIS A 284 11.32 -5.47 12.03
N LEU A 285 11.33 -6.42 11.09
CA LEU A 285 10.11 -7.01 10.52
C LEU A 285 9.61 -8.21 11.30
N ILE A 286 10.47 -8.81 12.10
CA ILE A 286 10.24 -10.09 12.80
C ILE A 286 10.65 -10.01 14.26
N ALA A 287 9.89 -10.69 15.11
CA ALA A 287 10.24 -11.00 16.49
C ALA A 287 9.99 -12.50 16.75
N GLU A 288 10.01 -12.95 18.00
CA GLU A 288 9.70 -14.33 18.30
C GLU A 288 8.28 -14.67 17.87
N ARG A 289 8.15 -15.64 16.94
CA ARG A 289 6.86 -16.10 16.36
C ARG A 289 5.95 -14.98 15.86
N THR A 290 6.50 -13.80 15.55
CA THR A 290 5.72 -12.63 15.16
C THR A 290 6.36 -11.96 13.93
N VAL A 291 5.53 -11.54 12.99
CA VAL A 291 5.96 -10.83 11.77
C VAL A 291 5.01 -9.67 11.47
N LEU A 292 5.55 -8.56 11.00
CA LEU A 292 4.79 -7.40 10.53
C LEU A 292 4.75 -7.35 9.00
N ILE A 293 3.59 -6.98 8.45
CA ILE A 293 3.37 -6.78 7.01
C ILE A 293 2.56 -5.50 6.73
N GLY A 294 2.66 -5.00 5.52
CA GLY A 294 1.91 -3.83 5.08
C GLY A 294 2.15 -2.60 5.97
N ASN A 295 1.11 -1.82 6.25
CA ASN A 295 1.26 -0.58 7.01
C ASN A 295 1.68 -0.78 8.48
N ALA A 296 1.55 -1.97 9.04
CA ALA A 296 2.11 -2.28 10.36
C ALA A 296 3.65 -2.31 10.32
N ALA A 297 4.24 -2.74 9.20
CA ALA A 297 5.68 -2.74 8.96
C ALA A 297 6.17 -1.41 8.37
N HIS A 298 5.40 -0.80 7.45
CA HIS A 298 5.84 0.37 6.69
C HIS A 298 4.65 1.22 6.21
N THR A 299 4.37 2.30 6.89
CA THR A 299 3.53 3.38 6.37
C THR A 299 4.44 4.37 5.64
N ILE A 300 4.16 4.63 4.38
CA ILE A 300 5.00 5.46 3.50
C ILE A 300 4.21 6.61 2.89
N HIS A 301 4.90 7.61 2.39
CA HIS A 301 4.28 8.71 1.65
C HIS A 301 3.56 8.16 0.39
N PRO A 302 2.35 8.66 0.03
CA PRO A 302 1.53 8.12 -1.05
C PRO A 302 2.07 8.38 -2.47
N ASN A 303 3.24 9.01 -2.62
CA ASN A 303 3.87 9.25 -3.92
C ASN A 303 3.99 7.95 -4.74
N GLY A 304 3.41 7.96 -5.94
CA GLY A 304 3.42 6.80 -6.84
C GLY A 304 2.57 5.62 -6.38
N ALA A 305 1.67 5.79 -5.40
CA ALA A 305 0.70 4.78 -4.94
C ALA A 305 1.33 3.41 -4.56
N GLN A 306 2.51 3.41 -3.90
CA GLN A 306 3.28 2.20 -3.62
C GLN A 306 2.88 1.46 -2.33
N GLY A 307 2.17 2.10 -1.38
CA GLY A 307 1.92 1.53 -0.05
C GLY A 307 1.24 0.16 -0.08
N LEU A 308 0.08 0.06 -0.73
CA LEU A 308 -0.65 -1.21 -0.83
C LEU A 308 0.12 -2.24 -1.67
N ASN A 309 0.76 -1.83 -2.77
CA ASN A 309 1.55 -2.74 -3.60
C ASN A 309 2.74 -3.34 -2.85
N LEU A 310 3.40 -2.57 -1.99
CA LEU A 310 4.49 -3.06 -1.14
C LEU A 310 3.97 -4.07 -0.12
N GLY A 311 2.82 -3.79 0.52
CA GLY A 311 2.17 -4.72 1.43
C GLY A 311 1.69 -6.02 0.76
N LEU A 312 1.21 -5.96 -0.49
CA LEU A 312 0.82 -7.15 -1.24
C LEU A 312 2.02 -8.00 -1.67
N LYS A 313 3.18 -7.40 -1.88
CA LYS A 313 4.44 -8.15 -2.04
C LYS A 313 4.85 -8.85 -0.74
N ASP A 314 4.59 -8.23 0.43
CA ASP A 314 4.81 -8.88 1.72
C ASP A 314 3.90 -10.09 1.86
N VAL A 315 2.63 -9.96 1.48
CA VAL A 315 1.64 -11.06 1.47
C VAL A 315 2.14 -12.22 0.61
N ALA A 316 2.55 -11.96 -0.63
CA ALA A 316 3.00 -13.00 -1.55
C ALA A 316 4.22 -13.77 -1.01
N GLU A 317 5.22 -13.05 -0.49
CA GLU A 317 6.43 -13.66 0.05
C GLU A 317 6.15 -14.43 1.35
N LEU A 318 5.40 -13.82 2.30
CA LEU A 318 5.09 -14.48 3.56
C LEU A 318 4.21 -15.71 3.34
N ALA A 319 3.19 -15.63 2.48
CA ALA A 319 2.36 -16.77 2.15
C ALA A 319 3.18 -17.94 1.58
N ALA A 320 4.10 -17.67 0.66
CA ALA A 320 4.97 -18.70 0.09
C ALA A 320 5.81 -19.41 1.19
N ARG A 321 6.42 -18.64 2.11
CA ARG A 321 7.22 -19.19 3.22
C ARG A 321 6.38 -19.98 4.22
N VAL A 322 5.22 -19.46 4.59
CA VAL A 322 4.31 -20.12 5.52
C VAL A 322 3.80 -21.44 4.94
N VAL A 323 3.38 -21.44 3.67
CA VAL A 323 2.89 -22.65 3.00
C VAL A 323 4.01 -23.69 2.88
N GLU A 324 5.21 -23.31 2.48
CA GLU A 324 6.35 -24.21 2.43
C GLU A 324 6.64 -24.83 3.81
N ALA A 325 6.66 -24.00 4.86
CA ALA A 325 6.88 -24.48 6.22
C ALA A 325 5.74 -25.38 6.70
N HIS A 326 4.48 -25.04 6.41
CA HIS A 326 3.31 -25.83 6.77
C HIS A 326 3.37 -27.25 6.16
N LEU A 327 3.75 -27.36 4.89
CA LEU A 327 3.87 -28.64 4.20
C LEU A 327 5.04 -29.50 4.74
N ARG A 328 6.16 -28.89 5.14
CA ARG A 328 7.38 -29.60 5.54
C ARG A 328 7.41 -29.89 7.04
N THR A 329 7.19 -28.87 7.87
CA THR A 329 7.44 -28.93 9.32
C THR A 329 6.21 -28.72 10.17
N ARG A 330 5.11 -28.22 9.58
CA ARG A 330 3.88 -27.77 10.24
C ARG A 330 4.10 -26.65 11.29
N ASP A 331 5.22 -25.94 11.23
CA ASP A 331 5.53 -24.84 12.14
C ASP A 331 6.00 -23.59 11.37
N PRO A 332 5.06 -22.73 10.92
CA PRO A 332 5.37 -21.50 10.18
C PRO A 332 6.01 -20.42 11.07
N GLY A 333 5.92 -20.52 12.38
CA GLY A 333 6.51 -19.55 13.31
C GLY A 333 7.99 -19.75 13.62
N ARG A 334 8.65 -20.74 13.00
CA ARG A 334 10.08 -20.96 13.19
C ARG A 334 10.91 -19.78 12.75
N ARG A 335 11.93 -19.45 13.54
CA ARG A 335 12.83 -18.33 13.29
C ARG A 335 13.40 -18.34 11.86
N GLN A 336 13.81 -19.49 11.37
CA GLN A 336 14.35 -19.64 10.01
C GLN A 336 13.37 -19.22 8.92
N VAL A 337 12.06 -19.49 9.08
CA VAL A 337 11.00 -19.10 8.16
C VAL A 337 10.85 -17.58 8.14
N LEU A 338 10.85 -16.97 9.31
CA LEU A 338 10.73 -15.53 9.49
C LEU A 338 11.97 -14.79 8.99
N GLU A 339 13.16 -15.31 9.23
CA GLU A 339 14.42 -14.75 8.70
C GLU A 339 14.46 -14.81 7.18
N ALA A 340 14.01 -15.91 6.57
CA ALA A 340 13.93 -16.02 5.11
C ALA A 340 12.95 -14.99 4.50
N TYR A 341 11.81 -14.73 5.16
CA TYR A 341 10.90 -13.65 4.78
C TYR A 341 11.58 -12.28 4.90
N ARG A 342 12.15 -11.96 6.07
CA ARG A 342 12.86 -10.70 6.31
C ARG A 342 13.91 -10.43 5.23
N ASP A 343 14.77 -11.39 4.96
CA ASP A 343 15.89 -11.24 4.03
C ASP A 343 15.41 -11.03 2.59
N ALA A 344 14.28 -11.65 2.22
CA ALA A 344 13.66 -11.43 0.92
C ALA A 344 13.04 -10.03 0.77
N ARG A 345 12.51 -9.44 1.86
CA ARG A 345 11.73 -8.20 1.81
C ARG A 345 12.52 -6.94 2.20
N LEU A 346 13.52 -7.07 3.08
CA LEU A 346 14.19 -5.92 3.70
C LEU A 346 14.79 -4.93 2.68
N ALA A 347 15.44 -5.43 1.63
CA ALA A 347 16.05 -4.59 0.60
C ALA A 347 14.99 -3.81 -0.21
N ASP A 348 13.84 -4.45 -0.52
CA ASP A 348 12.74 -3.81 -1.24
C ASP A 348 12.06 -2.73 -0.36
N HIS A 349 11.83 -3.03 0.94
CA HIS A 349 11.31 -2.05 1.90
C HIS A 349 12.21 -0.83 2.00
N ARG A 350 13.51 -1.02 2.28
CA ARG A 350 14.47 0.09 2.40
C ARG A 350 14.48 0.97 1.16
N LEU A 351 14.51 0.36 -0.02
CA LEU A 351 14.54 1.12 -1.27
C LEU A 351 13.25 1.91 -1.50
N VAL A 352 12.07 1.30 -1.31
CA VAL A 352 10.78 1.98 -1.56
C VAL A 352 10.56 3.08 -0.52
N VAL A 353 10.86 2.81 0.75
CA VAL A 353 10.79 3.81 1.84
C VAL A 353 11.70 5.00 1.55
N ALA A 354 12.97 4.74 1.21
CA ALA A 354 13.94 5.80 0.90
C ALA A 354 13.52 6.60 -0.35
N ALA A 355 13.11 5.92 -1.42
CA ALA A 355 12.70 6.58 -2.66
C ALA A 355 11.47 7.48 -2.46
N THR A 356 10.42 6.99 -1.78
CA THR A 356 9.21 7.78 -1.51
C THR A 356 9.50 8.96 -0.58
N HIS A 357 10.36 8.77 0.43
CA HIS A 357 10.79 9.84 1.33
C HIS A 357 11.62 10.90 0.60
N LEU A 358 12.58 10.49 -0.24
CA LEU A 358 13.39 11.42 -1.03
C LEU A 358 12.53 12.25 -2.00
N VAL A 359 11.57 11.63 -2.69
CA VAL A 359 10.63 12.34 -3.57
C VAL A 359 9.77 13.32 -2.77
N ALA A 360 9.25 12.92 -1.61
CA ALA A 360 8.44 13.77 -0.75
C ALA A 360 9.22 15.03 -0.29
N ARG A 361 10.46 14.86 0.15
CA ARG A 361 11.31 15.99 0.57
C ARG A 361 11.83 16.80 -0.62
N GLY A 362 12.32 16.14 -1.65
CA GLY A 362 12.91 16.76 -2.83
C GLY A 362 11.89 17.58 -3.64
N SER A 363 10.63 17.21 -3.61
CA SER A 363 9.55 17.98 -4.27
C SER A 363 9.42 19.41 -3.71
N ARG A 364 9.82 19.64 -2.45
CA ARG A 364 9.80 20.94 -1.75
C ARG A 364 11.00 21.81 -2.08
N TRP A 365 12.06 21.30 -2.69
CA TRP A 365 13.24 22.08 -3.05
C TRP A 365 12.89 23.12 -4.11
N ARG A 366 13.07 24.37 -3.73
CA ARG A 366 12.83 25.54 -4.59
C ARG A 366 14.16 26.02 -5.20
N GLY A 367 14.06 26.80 -6.29
CA GLY A 367 15.22 27.36 -6.97
C GLY A 367 15.99 26.38 -7.86
N ILE A 368 17.18 26.83 -8.31
CA ILE A 368 18.03 26.11 -9.28
C ILE A 368 18.43 24.70 -8.82
N PRO A 369 18.85 24.48 -7.56
CA PRO A 369 19.22 23.13 -7.11
C PRO A 369 18.06 22.14 -7.20
N GLY A 370 16.84 22.55 -6.83
CA GLY A 370 15.66 21.70 -6.94
C GLY A 370 15.25 21.41 -8.38
N GLN A 371 15.49 22.34 -9.29
CA GLN A 371 15.26 22.14 -10.72
C GLN A 371 16.27 21.14 -11.29
N LEU A 372 17.56 21.31 -11.00
CA LEU A 372 18.62 20.41 -11.43
C LEU A 372 18.45 19.00 -10.90
N ALA A 373 18.06 18.84 -9.64
CA ALA A 373 17.78 17.53 -9.04
C ALA A 373 16.59 16.84 -9.75
N PHE A 374 15.52 17.58 -10.03
CA PHE A 374 14.37 17.07 -10.78
C PHE A 374 14.75 16.65 -12.20
N HIS A 375 15.47 17.52 -12.94
CA HIS A 375 15.93 17.20 -14.29
C HIS A 375 16.91 16.02 -14.31
N GLY A 376 17.87 15.99 -13.36
CA GLY A 376 18.81 14.87 -13.26
C GLY A 376 18.11 13.54 -13.02
N THR A 377 17.16 13.49 -12.08
CA THR A 377 16.49 12.26 -11.73
C THR A 377 15.46 11.84 -12.80
N PHE A 378 14.50 12.68 -13.10
CA PHE A 378 13.41 12.34 -14.00
C PHE A 378 13.81 12.44 -15.49
N GLY A 379 14.77 13.31 -15.83
CA GLY A 379 15.37 13.38 -17.14
C GLY A 379 16.12 12.10 -17.49
N LEU A 380 16.98 11.60 -16.60
CA LEU A 380 17.68 10.33 -16.81
C LEU A 380 16.70 9.15 -16.92
N LEU A 381 15.73 9.07 -16.01
CA LEU A 381 14.71 8.01 -16.05
C LEU A 381 13.85 8.08 -17.32
N GLY A 382 13.59 9.29 -17.85
CA GLY A 382 12.77 9.47 -19.05
C GLY A 382 13.51 9.19 -20.36
N HIS A 383 14.84 9.42 -20.42
CA HIS A 383 15.61 9.41 -21.67
C HIS A 383 16.65 8.29 -21.75
N VAL A 384 17.00 7.61 -20.66
CA VAL A 384 17.96 6.50 -20.67
C VAL A 384 17.19 5.18 -20.67
N PRO A 385 17.08 4.47 -21.82
CA PRO A 385 16.19 3.30 -21.96
C PRO A 385 16.43 2.19 -20.92
N PRO A 386 17.68 1.80 -20.59
CA PRO A 386 17.90 0.75 -19.57
C PRO A 386 17.40 1.13 -18.18
N LEU A 387 17.58 2.40 -17.76
CA LEU A 387 17.11 2.90 -16.46
C LEU A 387 15.58 2.97 -16.45
N ARG A 388 14.98 3.44 -17.55
CA ARG A 388 13.52 3.50 -17.71
C ARG A 388 12.90 2.11 -17.62
N GLN A 389 13.45 1.13 -18.35
CA GLN A 389 12.96 -0.26 -18.31
C GLN A 389 13.12 -0.89 -16.93
N ALA A 390 14.26 -0.72 -16.26
CA ALA A 390 14.48 -1.22 -14.91
C ALA A 390 13.49 -0.61 -13.90
N PHE A 391 13.26 0.71 -13.98
CA PHE A 391 12.29 1.41 -13.16
C PHE A 391 10.87 0.89 -13.39
N LEU A 392 10.43 0.80 -14.66
CA LEU A 392 9.10 0.32 -15.01
C LEU A 392 8.88 -1.15 -14.63
N ALA A 393 9.86 -2.02 -14.88
CA ALA A 393 9.80 -3.43 -14.50
C ALA A 393 9.61 -3.59 -12.99
N ARG A 394 10.35 -2.80 -12.20
CA ARG A 394 10.21 -2.79 -10.75
C ARG A 394 8.86 -2.24 -10.28
N ALA A 395 8.40 -1.13 -10.86
CA ALA A 395 7.09 -0.55 -10.56
C ALA A 395 5.95 -1.51 -10.92
N ALA A 396 6.07 -2.27 -12.01
CA ALA A 396 5.14 -3.32 -12.42
C ALA A 396 5.21 -4.60 -11.54
N GLY A 397 6.13 -4.65 -10.56
CA GLY A 397 6.32 -5.82 -9.70
C GLY A 397 7.11 -6.96 -10.36
N ARG A 398 7.68 -6.74 -11.56
CA ARG A 398 8.62 -7.67 -12.20
C ARG A 398 9.98 -7.46 -11.56
N GLN A 399 10.47 -8.45 -10.81
CA GLN A 399 11.86 -8.40 -10.36
C GLN A 399 12.76 -8.66 -11.59
N PRO A 400 13.74 -7.78 -11.90
CA PRO A 400 14.80 -8.16 -12.82
C PRO A 400 15.56 -9.33 -12.20
N PRO A 401 16.10 -10.26 -13.04
CA PRO A 401 17.00 -11.29 -12.53
C PRO A 401 18.09 -10.60 -11.72
N ARG A 402 18.34 -11.07 -10.49
CA ARG A 402 19.34 -10.48 -9.58
C ARG A 402 20.69 -10.52 -10.28
N PRO A 403 21.30 -9.37 -10.67
CA PRO A 403 22.71 -9.39 -11.02
C PRO A 403 23.46 -9.66 -9.73
N ALA A 404 24.24 -10.75 -9.71
CA ALA A 404 25.09 -11.06 -8.59
C ALA A 404 26.00 -9.83 -8.31
N GLY A 405 25.83 -9.19 -7.14
CA GLY A 405 26.86 -8.36 -6.52
C GLY A 405 26.83 -6.84 -6.72
N VAL A 406 26.00 -6.23 -7.58
CA VAL A 406 26.06 -4.76 -7.82
C VAL A 406 24.91 -3.99 -7.16
N GLY A 407 23.72 -4.58 -7.05
CA GLY A 407 22.54 -3.89 -6.49
C GLY A 407 22.59 -3.65 -4.98
N THR A 408 23.27 -4.50 -4.22
CA THR A 408 23.39 -4.39 -2.77
C THR A 408 24.29 -3.25 -2.32
N ARG A 409 25.34 -2.91 -3.08
CA ARG A 409 26.29 -1.83 -2.73
C ARG A 409 25.69 -0.44 -2.99
N LEU A 410 24.87 -0.27 -4.02
CA LEU A 410 24.24 1.01 -4.32
C LEU A 410 23.08 1.31 -3.33
N ALA A 411 22.28 0.30 -2.98
CA ALA A 411 21.21 0.44 -1.99
C ALA A 411 21.76 0.71 -0.58
N ALA A 412 22.88 0.10 -0.19
CA ALA A 412 23.55 0.36 1.08
C ALA A 412 24.13 1.80 1.14
N ARG A 413 24.79 2.26 0.06
CA ARG A 413 25.31 3.64 0.01
C ARG A 413 24.22 4.70 -0.01
N VAL A 414 23.09 4.45 -0.67
CA VAL A 414 21.95 5.38 -0.63
C VAL A 414 21.31 5.41 0.76
N ALA A 415 21.29 4.29 1.48
CA ALA A 415 20.80 4.24 2.86
C ALA A 415 21.73 4.99 3.83
N GLU A 416 23.07 4.88 3.67
CA GLU A 416 24.06 5.62 4.48
C GLU A 416 24.04 7.15 4.27
N ILE A 417 23.65 7.61 3.09
CA ILE A 417 23.54 9.07 2.80
C ILE A 417 22.24 9.67 3.36
N LEU A 418 21.26 8.81 3.72
CA LEU A 418 19.91 9.23 4.13
C LEU A 418 19.62 9.02 5.62
N THR A 419 20.56 8.48 6.39
CA THR A 419 20.58 8.51 7.87
C THR A 419 21.34 9.73 8.36
#